data_63248b6fd75ee0a8ac4e671167cb15d1
#
_entry.id   63248b6fd75ee0a8ac4e671167cb15d1
#
_cell.length_a   1.000
_cell.length_b   1.000
_cell.length_c   1.000
_cell.angle_alpha   90.00
_cell.angle_beta   90.00
_cell.angle_gamma   90.00
#
_symmetry.space_group_name_H-M   'P 1'
#
loop_
_entity.id
_entity.type
_entity.pdbx_description
1 polymer ?
#
loop_
_entity_poly.entity_id
_entity_poly.type
_entity_poly.pdbx_seq_one_letter_code
_entity_poly.pdbx_strand_id
1 'polypeptide(L)'
;MSRFRFVYFDAAGTLISPHPSVGEVYLEAGAPLGLVSTPEGLNRAFARAWMRYTQGGPGGPMSAVADEASTRRWWQGLVYEVLDEVGFQGDREGVFEACYAAFSSAKAWRIFEDTVPTLRAFRQAGVRLGVLSNWDHRLPPLLKTLDLAQYFEELVVSALEGVEKPDPAIFQRAIERVGVRAEEILYVGDHRHLDV
;
A
#
# COMPACT_ATOMS: atom_id res chain seq x y z
N MET A 1 14.86 -22.33 19.72
CA MET A 1 13.49 -21.88 19.39
C MET A 1 13.53 -20.40 19.07
N SER A 2 12.82 -19.93 18.05
CA SER A 2 12.73 -18.50 17.72
C SER A 2 12.14 -17.74 18.91
N ARG A 3 12.69 -16.54 19.21
CA ARG A 3 12.12 -15.61 20.18
C ARG A 3 10.71 -15.16 19.75
N PHE A 4 10.50 -15.00 18.42
CA PHE A 4 9.26 -14.53 17.86
C PHE A 4 8.39 -15.70 17.42
N ARG A 5 7.10 -15.62 17.71
CA ARG A 5 6.06 -16.58 17.34
C ARG A 5 5.18 -16.09 16.22
N PHE A 6 5.15 -14.77 16.02
CA PHE A 6 4.41 -14.12 14.95
C PHE A 6 5.25 -12.98 14.34
N VAL A 7 5.14 -12.79 13.03
CA VAL A 7 5.74 -11.65 12.32
C VAL A 7 4.67 -10.97 11.47
N TYR A 8 4.48 -9.67 11.70
CA TYR A 8 3.73 -8.82 10.79
C TYR A 8 4.67 -8.11 9.83
N PHE A 9 4.25 -8.01 8.58
CA PHE A 9 4.94 -7.23 7.55
C PHE A 9 4.07 -6.09 7.07
N ASP A 10 4.67 -4.94 6.77
CA ASP A 10 4.05 -3.96 5.88
C ASP A 10 4.02 -4.52 4.44
N ALA A 11 3.22 -3.91 3.57
CA ALA A 11 3.08 -4.34 2.18
C ALA A 11 3.96 -3.53 1.23
N ALA A 12 3.62 -2.24 0.99
CA ALA A 12 4.38 -1.40 0.07
C ALA A 12 5.75 -1.03 0.64
N GLY A 13 6.80 -1.16 -0.18
CA GLY A 13 8.17 -0.91 0.26
C GLY A 13 8.80 -2.05 1.07
N THR A 14 8.01 -3.04 1.50
CA THR A 14 8.49 -4.17 2.32
C THR A 14 8.32 -5.52 1.61
N LEU A 15 7.14 -5.84 1.12
CA LEU A 15 6.86 -7.10 0.40
C LEU A 15 6.79 -6.88 -1.11
N ILE A 16 6.23 -5.74 -1.52
CA ILE A 16 5.97 -5.38 -2.91
C ILE A 16 6.32 -3.91 -3.16
N SER A 17 6.58 -3.58 -4.41
CA SER A 17 6.77 -2.20 -4.88
C SER A 17 6.03 -1.96 -6.18
N PRO A 18 5.63 -0.70 -6.48
CA PRO A 18 5.15 -0.33 -7.80
C PRO A 18 6.16 -0.70 -8.89
N HIS A 19 5.71 -1.21 -10.02
CA HIS A 19 6.57 -1.66 -11.10
C HIS A 19 6.03 -1.24 -12.48
N PRO A 20 6.90 -0.71 -13.36
CA PRO A 20 8.34 -0.41 -13.13
C PRO A 20 8.58 0.68 -12.08
N SER A 21 7.74 1.72 -12.02
CA SER A 21 7.66 2.78 -11.00
C SER A 21 6.26 3.40 -11.02
N VAL A 22 5.91 4.19 -10.01
CA VAL A 22 4.64 4.94 -9.99
C VAL A 22 4.53 5.81 -11.24
N GLY A 23 5.58 6.56 -11.60
CA GLY A 23 5.56 7.47 -12.74
C GLY A 23 5.40 6.76 -14.08
N GLU A 24 5.99 5.57 -14.23
CA GLU A 24 5.81 4.77 -15.46
C GLU A 24 4.39 4.23 -15.57
N VAL A 25 3.79 3.76 -14.47
CA VAL A 25 2.38 3.33 -14.44
C VAL A 25 1.45 4.50 -14.80
N TYR A 26 1.69 5.70 -14.23
CA TYR A 26 0.91 6.90 -14.59
C TYR A 26 1.06 7.26 -16.05
N LEU A 27 2.28 7.21 -16.59
CA LEU A 27 2.54 7.54 -17.98
C LEU A 27 1.89 6.52 -18.92
N GLU A 28 2.04 5.23 -18.66
CA GLU A 28 1.41 4.18 -19.46
C GLU A 28 -0.12 4.32 -19.48
N ALA A 29 -0.72 4.58 -18.31
CA ALA A 29 -2.17 4.75 -18.18
C ALA A 29 -2.68 6.06 -18.83
N GLY A 30 -1.94 7.16 -18.70
CA GLY A 30 -2.40 8.49 -19.10
C GLY A 30 -1.98 8.92 -20.50
N ALA A 31 -0.91 8.36 -21.08
CA ALA A 31 -0.43 8.75 -22.42
C ALA A 31 -1.49 8.60 -23.53
N PRO A 32 -2.32 7.54 -23.56
CA PRO A 32 -3.43 7.45 -24.52
C PRO A 32 -4.46 8.57 -24.39
N LEU A 33 -4.52 9.23 -23.23
CA LEU A 33 -5.43 10.33 -22.90
C LEU A 33 -4.74 11.71 -23.00
N GLY A 34 -3.54 11.75 -23.57
CA GLY A 34 -2.80 12.97 -23.81
C GLY A 34 -1.92 13.45 -22.66
N LEU A 35 -1.67 12.62 -21.64
CA LEU A 35 -0.70 12.93 -20.59
C LEU A 35 0.72 12.91 -21.16
N VAL A 36 1.37 14.07 -21.18
CA VAL A 36 2.75 14.24 -21.63
C VAL A 36 3.62 14.61 -20.44
N SER A 37 4.52 13.73 -20.06
CA SER A 37 5.47 13.93 -18.96
C SER A 37 6.63 12.93 -19.09
N THR A 38 7.53 12.91 -18.12
CA THR A 38 8.51 11.83 -17.96
C THR A 38 8.20 11.00 -16.72
N PRO A 39 8.60 9.72 -16.67
CA PRO A 39 8.42 8.89 -15.47
C PRO A 39 9.01 9.54 -14.22
N GLU A 40 10.19 10.15 -14.31
CA GLU A 40 10.84 10.85 -13.20
C GLU A 40 10.06 12.10 -12.78
N GLY A 41 9.48 12.83 -13.75
CA GLY A 41 8.60 13.96 -13.50
C GLY A 41 7.37 13.55 -12.70
N LEU A 42 6.70 12.49 -13.12
CA LEU A 42 5.53 11.92 -12.46
C LEU A 42 5.87 11.31 -11.09
N ASN A 43 7.02 10.63 -10.94
CA ASN A 43 7.47 10.14 -9.64
C ASN A 43 7.68 11.29 -8.65
N ARG A 44 8.30 12.39 -9.07
CA ARG A 44 8.48 13.58 -8.22
C ARG A 44 7.14 14.26 -7.89
N ALA A 45 6.26 14.37 -8.89
CA ALA A 45 4.92 14.93 -8.69
C ALA A 45 4.11 14.10 -7.68
N PHE A 46 4.12 12.78 -7.85
CA PHE A 46 3.47 11.85 -6.91
C PHE A 46 4.02 12.01 -5.49
N ALA A 47 5.34 12.01 -5.30
CA ALA A 47 5.93 12.14 -3.98
C ALA A 47 5.51 13.45 -3.28
N ARG A 48 5.50 14.58 -4.01
CA ARG A 48 5.05 15.87 -3.46
C ARG A 48 3.55 15.89 -3.17
N ALA A 49 2.74 15.38 -4.11
CA ALA A 49 1.30 15.30 -3.95
C ALA A 49 0.93 14.40 -2.75
N TRP A 50 1.58 13.23 -2.65
CA TRP A 50 1.40 12.31 -1.51
C TRP A 50 1.63 12.99 -0.16
N MET A 51 2.77 13.67 0.00
CA MET A 51 3.08 14.38 1.24
C MET A 51 2.04 15.46 1.57
N ARG A 52 1.65 16.29 0.59
CA ARG A 52 0.63 17.32 0.83
C ARG A 52 -0.74 16.72 1.11
N TYR A 53 -1.10 15.68 0.37
CA TYR A 53 -2.44 15.10 0.42
C TYR A 53 -2.69 14.36 1.73
N THR A 54 -1.69 13.65 2.25
CA THR A 54 -1.80 12.79 3.44
C THR A 54 -1.43 13.51 4.74
N GLN A 55 -0.50 14.47 4.71
CA GLN A 55 0.00 15.14 5.91
C GLN A 55 -0.78 16.44 6.20
N GLY A 56 -2.01 16.30 6.68
CA GLY A 56 -2.89 17.43 7.01
C GLY A 56 -3.55 18.11 5.80
N GLY A 57 -3.45 17.50 4.63
CA GLY A 57 -4.09 17.95 3.39
C GLY A 57 -5.53 17.41 3.21
N PRO A 58 -6.12 17.65 2.04
CA PRO A 58 -7.53 17.33 1.77
C PRO A 58 -7.85 15.82 1.76
N GLY A 59 -6.83 14.95 1.58
CA GLY A 59 -7.04 13.49 1.60
C GLY A 59 -7.34 12.95 2.98
N GLY A 60 -6.68 13.52 3.99
CA GLY A 60 -6.75 12.96 5.34
C GLY A 60 -6.19 11.53 5.42
N PRO A 61 -6.44 10.83 6.53
CA PRO A 61 -5.94 9.48 6.74
C PRO A 61 -6.65 8.46 5.83
N MET A 62 -5.92 7.45 5.37
CA MET A 62 -6.46 6.34 4.59
C MET A 62 -7.49 5.52 5.38
N SER A 63 -7.37 5.49 6.70
CA SER A 63 -8.32 4.83 7.60
C SER A 63 -9.71 5.47 7.61
N ALA A 64 -9.84 6.71 7.13
CA ALA A 64 -11.15 7.38 7.02
C ALA A 64 -11.98 6.90 5.82
N VAL A 65 -11.40 6.11 4.90
CA VAL A 65 -12.11 5.59 3.72
C VAL A 65 -12.72 4.22 4.03
N ALA A 66 -14.00 4.23 4.37
CA ALA A 66 -14.70 3.03 4.87
C ALA A 66 -15.30 2.14 3.79
N ASP A 67 -15.39 2.61 2.54
CA ASP A 67 -16.02 1.90 1.43
C ASP A 67 -15.30 2.18 0.09
N GLU A 68 -15.69 1.47 -0.95
CA GLU A 68 -15.12 1.63 -2.28
C GLU A 68 -15.30 3.04 -2.84
N ALA A 69 -16.46 3.65 -2.63
CA ALA A 69 -16.76 4.98 -3.16
C ALA A 69 -15.89 6.05 -2.50
N SER A 70 -15.70 5.98 -1.18
CA SER A 70 -14.80 6.89 -0.44
C SER A 70 -13.33 6.64 -0.82
N THR A 71 -12.92 5.38 -0.99
CA THR A 71 -11.59 5.02 -1.49
C THR A 71 -11.33 5.62 -2.87
N ARG A 72 -12.27 5.48 -3.80
CA ARG A 72 -12.12 6.06 -5.14
C ARG A 72 -11.98 7.57 -5.10
N ARG A 73 -12.82 8.27 -4.33
CA ARG A 73 -12.72 9.73 -4.17
C ARG A 73 -11.38 10.16 -3.58
N TRP A 74 -10.88 9.41 -2.61
CA TRP A 74 -9.57 9.68 -2.00
C TRP A 74 -8.44 9.58 -3.03
N TRP A 75 -8.39 8.48 -3.79
CA TRP A 75 -7.39 8.29 -4.85
C TRP A 75 -7.56 9.27 -6.01
N GLN A 76 -8.81 9.59 -6.38
CA GLN A 76 -9.10 10.60 -7.40
C GLN A 76 -8.50 11.96 -7.03
N GLY A 77 -8.69 12.38 -5.79
CA GLY A 77 -8.09 13.63 -5.30
C GLY A 77 -6.57 13.61 -5.38
N LEU A 78 -5.92 12.52 -4.95
CA LEU A 78 -4.45 12.39 -5.07
C LEU A 78 -3.98 12.40 -6.52
N VAL A 79 -4.65 11.66 -7.42
CA VAL A 79 -4.30 11.67 -8.85
C VAL A 79 -4.44 13.07 -9.43
N TYR A 80 -5.48 13.80 -9.06
CA TYR A 80 -5.69 15.18 -9.51
C TYR A 80 -4.57 16.11 -9.04
N GLU A 81 -4.10 15.99 -7.80
CA GLU A 81 -2.92 16.72 -7.30
C GLU A 81 -1.66 16.41 -8.12
N VAL A 82 -1.46 15.14 -8.50
CA VAL A 82 -0.33 14.75 -9.37
C VAL A 82 -0.46 15.38 -10.75
N LEU A 83 -1.65 15.37 -11.34
CA LEU A 83 -1.91 15.97 -12.65
C LEU A 83 -1.73 17.49 -12.64
N ASP A 84 -2.14 18.17 -11.55
CA ASP A 84 -1.90 19.61 -11.36
C ASP A 84 -0.41 19.93 -11.28
N GLU A 85 0.39 19.11 -10.59
CA GLU A 85 1.85 19.26 -10.49
C GLU A 85 2.55 19.19 -11.85
N VAL A 86 2.03 18.42 -12.78
CA VAL A 86 2.61 18.29 -14.13
C VAL A 86 1.90 19.17 -15.16
N GLY A 87 0.92 19.99 -14.73
CA GLY A 87 0.21 20.95 -15.59
C GLY A 87 -0.73 20.30 -16.60
N PHE A 88 -1.23 19.10 -16.34
CA PHE A 88 -2.16 18.40 -17.23
C PHE A 88 -3.56 19.03 -17.19
N GLN A 89 -4.10 19.37 -18.38
CA GLN A 89 -5.40 20.02 -18.53
C GLN A 89 -6.42 19.20 -19.35
N GLY A 90 -6.05 17.94 -19.68
CA GLY A 90 -6.88 17.05 -20.48
C GLY A 90 -7.95 16.32 -19.68
N ASP A 91 -8.32 15.12 -20.12
CA ASP A 91 -9.31 14.26 -19.46
C ASP A 91 -8.75 13.66 -18.16
N ARG A 92 -8.86 14.41 -17.08
CA ARG A 92 -8.38 14.05 -15.73
C ARG A 92 -9.11 12.83 -15.17
N GLU A 93 -10.43 12.73 -15.44
CA GLU A 93 -11.24 11.60 -14.99
C GLU A 93 -10.79 10.31 -15.67
N GLY A 94 -10.61 10.34 -16.98
CA GLY A 94 -10.11 9.20 -17.73
C GLY A 94 -8.72 8.75 -17.25
N VAL A 95 -7.81 9.70 -16.97
CA VAL A 95 -6.49 9.36 -16.40
C VAL A 95 -6.62 8.74 -15.01
N PHE A 96 -7.50 9.27 -14.15
CA PHE A 96 -7.75 8.68 -12.84
C PHE A 96 -8.25 7.23 -12.98
N GLU A 97 -9.27 6.99 -13.81
CA GLU A 97 -9.82 5.64 -14.02
C GLU A 97 -8.76 4.66 -14.51
N ALA A 98 -7.94 5.08 -15.47
CA ALA A 98 -6.86 4.25 -16.00
C ALA A 98 -5.80 3.93 -14.93
N CYS A 99 -5.38 4.93 -14.14
CA CYS A 99 -4.44 4.73 -13.04
C CYS A 99 -5.03 3.83 -11.94
N TYR A 100 -6.28 4.07 -11.55
CA TYR A 100 -6.95 3.28 -10.52
C TYR A 100 -7.06 1.80 -10.92
N ALA A 101 -7.42 1.53 -12.18
CA ALA A 101 -7.46 0.18 -12.73
C ALA A 101 -6.06 -0.45 -12.79
N ALA A 102 -5.05 0.31 -13.23
CA ALA A 102 -3.67 -0.17 -13.31
C ALA A 102 -3.14 -0.61 -11.94
N PHE A 103 -3.25 0.24 -10.90
CA PHE A 103 -2.81 -0.08 -9.54
C PHE A 103 -3.68 -1.11 -8.82
N SER A 104 -4.85 -1.43 -9.33
CA SER A 104 -5.65 -2.57 -8.86
C SER A 104 -5.19 -3.90 -9.47
N SER A 105 -4.35 -3.87 -10.50
CA SER A 105 -3.80 -5.03 -11.19
C SER A 105 -2.44 -5.43 -10.62
N ALA A 106 -2.18 -6.73 -10.53
CA ALA A 106 -0.86 -7.25 -10.17
C ALA A 106 0.28 -6.80 -11.10
N LYS A 107 -0.04 -6.41 -12.36
CA LYS A 107 0.96 -5.94 -13.33
C LYS A 107 1.69 -4.67 -12.90
N ALA A 108 1.05 -3.81 -12.09
CA ALA A 108 1.65 -2.59 -11.57
C ALA A 108 2.52 -2.83 -10.32
N TRP A 109 2.73 -4.08 -9.92
CA TRP A 109 3.45 -4.43 -8.70
C TRP A 109 4.51 -5.49 -8.95
N ARG A 110 5.63 -5.36 -8.30
CA ARG A 110 6.70 -6.35 -8.26
C ARG A 110 6.90 -6.81 -6.83
N ILE A 111 6.98 -8.12 -6.65
CA ILE A 111 7.42 -8.74 -5.39
C ILE A 111 8.94 -8.57 -5.28
N PHE A 112 9.45 -8.14 -4.12
CA PHE A 112 10.90 -8.10 -3.90
C PHE A 112 11.48 -9.52 -3.95
N GLU A 113 12.71 -9.65 -4.43
CA GLU A 113 13.35 -10.95 -4.69
C GLU A 113 13.51 -11.80 -3.41
N ASP A 114 13.70 -11.15 -2.27
CA ASP A 114 13.86 -11.76 -0.96
C ASP A 114 12.53 -12.04 -0.23
N THR A 115 11.40 -11.49 -0.70
CA THR A 115 10.09 -11.66 -0.05
C THR A 115 9.71 -13.13 0.11
N VAL A 116 9.58 -13.87 -0.98
CA VAL A 116 9.12 -15.28 -0.93
C VAL A 116 10.10 -16.17 -0.19
N PRO A 117 11.43 -16.09 -0.41
CA PRO A 117 12.40 -16.82 0.39
C PRO A 117 12.29 -16.56 1.89
N THR A 118 12.13 -15.29 2.28
CA THR A 118 11.98 -14.88 3.69
C THR A 118 10.71 -15.45 4.32
N LEU A 119 9.55 -15.30 3.65
CA LEU A 119 8.28 -15.83 4.14
C LEU A 119 8.33 -17.35 4.33
N ARG A 120 8.95 -18.07 3.40
CA ARG A 120 9.14 -19.53 3.49
C ARG A 120 10.03 -19.89 4.66
N ALA A 121 11.14 -19.19 4.87
CA ALA A 121 12.06 -19.44 5.97
C ALA A 121 11.38 -19.28 7.34
N PHE A 122 10.60 -18.22 7.54
CA PHE A 122 9.82 -18.03 8.77
C PHE A 122 8.81 -19.17 9.00
N ARG A 123 8.06 -19.56 7.96
CA ARG A 123 7.10 -20.66 8.08
C ARG A 123 7.77 -22.00 8.40
N GLN A 124 8.91 -22.29 7.78
CA GLN A 124 9.71 -23.48 8.09
C GLN A 124 10.22 -23.49 9.54
N ALA A 125 10.51 -22.31 10.08
CA ALA A 125 10.88 -22.13 11.49
C ALA A 125 9.66 -22.20 12.46
N GLY A 126 8.46 -22.44 11.93
CA GLY A 126 7.23 -22.52 12.74
C GLY A 126 6.69 -21.15 13.19
N VAL A 127 7.11 -20.06 12.55
CA VAL A 127 6.65 -18.71 12.83
C VAL A 127 5.41 -18.41 11.98
N ARG A 128 4.36 -17.92 12.61
CA ARG A 128 3.12 -17.48 11.96
C ARG A 128 3.29 -16.08 11.37
N LEU A 129 2.64 -15.78 10.24
CA LEU A 129 2.84 -14.55 9.51
C LEU A 129 1.54 -13.80 9.28
N GLY A 130 1.61 -12.47 9.28
CA GLY A 130 0.52 -11.57 8.92
C GLY A 130 1.00 -10.34 8.16
N VAL A 131 0.06 -9.60 7.62
CA VAL A 131 0.28 -8.26 7.05
C VAL A 131 -0.43 -7.23 7.91
N LEU A 132 0.24 -6.11 8.20
CA LEU A 132 -0.35 -4.92 8.81
C LEU A 132 0.09 -3.71 7.99
N SER A 133 -0.84 -3.10 7.25
CA SER A 133 -0.50 -2.06 6.29
C SER A 133 -1.52 -0.94 6.22
N ASN A 134 -1.03 0.29 6.05
CA ASN A 134 -1.86 1.42 5.67
C ASN A 134 -2.24 1.27 4.20
N TRP A 135 -3.41 0.71 3.95
CA TRP A 135 -3.92 0.43 2.62
C TRP A 135 -5.45 0.38 2.62
N ASP A 136 -6.03 0.35 1.43
CA ASP A 136 -7.46 0.20 1.23
C ASP A 136 -7.88 -1.27 0.97
N HIS A 137 -9.17 -1.47 0.71
CA HIS A 137 -9.78 -2.79 0.50
C HIS A 137 -9.22 -3.59 -0.70
N ARG A 138 -8.36 -2.98 -1.56
CA ARG A 138 -7.74 -3.66 -2.70
C ARG A 138 -6.53 -4.52 -2.31
N LEU A 139 -5.97 -4.35 -1.10
CA LEU A 139 -4.78 -5.13 -0.69
C LEU A 139 -5.04 -6.64 -0.62
N PRO A 140 -6.11 -7.14 0.03
CA PRO A 140 -6.33 -8.59 0.11
C PRO A 140 -6.45 -9.27 -1.27
N PRO A 141 -7.26 -8.78 -2.23
CA PRO A 141 -7.31 -9.37 -3.57
C PRO A 141 -5.99 -9.21 -4.35
N LEU A 142 -5.24 -8.13 -4.14
CA LEU A 142 -3.92 -7.95 -4.74
C LEU A 142 -2.92 -9.01 -4.26
N LEU A 143 -2.82 -9.22 -2.95
CA LEU A 143 -1.96 -10.27 -2.36
C LEU A 143 -2.34 -11.67 -2.85
N LYS A 144 -3.63 -11.93 -3.07
CA LYS A 144 -4.11 -13.18 -3.65
C LYS A 144 -3.64 -13.34 -5.09
N THR A 145 -3.76 -12.30 -5.92
CA THR A 145 -3.33 -12.33 -7.32
C THR A 145 -1.81 -12.47 -7.47
N LEU A 146 -1.06 -11.93 -6.49
CA LEU A 146 0.40 -12.07 -6.41
C LEU A 146 0.85 -13.40 -5.78
N ASP A 147 -0.05 -14.33 -5.45
CA ASP A 147 0.24 -15.59 -4.76
C ASP A 147 0.93 -15.42 -3.39
N LEU A 148 0.80 -14.24 -2.78
CA LEU A 148 1.36 -13.95 -1.45
C LEU A 148 0.39 -14.27 -0.31
N ALA A 149 -0.92 -14.20 -0.54
CA ALA A 149 -1.94 -14.40 0.51
C ALA A 149 -1.80 -15.76 1.23
N GLN A 150 -1.32 -16.78 0.54
CA GLN A 150 -1.13 -18.13 1.11
C GLN A 150 -0.10 -18.20 2.26
N TYR A 151 0.75 -17.18 2.41
CA TYR A 151 1.75 -17.14 3.47
C TYR A 151 1.20 -16.57 4.77
N PHE A 152 0.14 -15.79 4.71
CA PHE A 152 -0.36 -15.00 5.82
C PHE A 152 -1.61 -15.61 6.44
N GLU A 153 -1.65 -15.61 7.75
CA GLU A 153 -2.78 -16.07 8.57
C GLU A 153 -3.72 -14.91 8.89
N GLU A 154 -3.17 -13.68 8.97
CA GLU A 154 -3.91 -12.49 9.36
C GLU A 154 -3.57 -11.31 8.43
N LEU A 155 -4.58 -10.51 8.08
CA LEU A 155 -4.45 -9.29 7.31
C LEU A 155 -5.12 -8.14 8.07
N VAL A 156 -4.33 -7.17 8.53
CA VAL A 156 -4.78 -5.95 9.18
C VAL A 156 -4.57 -4.79 8.22
N VAL A 157 -5.66 -4.28 7.66
CA VAL A 157 -5.65 -3.24 6.62
C VAL A 157 -6.33 -2.00 7.16
N SER A 158 -5.65 -0.86 7.17
CA SER A 158 -6.12 0.36 7.85
C SER A 158 -7.53 0.80 7.47
N ALA A 159 -7.88 0.77 6.19
CA ALA A 159 -9.22 1.14 5.74
C ALA A 159 -10.32 0.17 6.21
N LEU A 160 -9.98 -1.11 6.45
CA LEU A 160 -10.91 -2.10 7.00
C LEU A 160 -11.02 -2.01 8.52
N GLU A 161 -9.99 -1.43 9.17
CA GLU A 161 -9.93 -1.26 10.62
C GLU A 161 -10.49 0.10 11.09
N GLY A 162 -10.59 1.09 10.20
CA GLY A 162 -10.94 2.46 10.58
C GLY A 162 -9.87 3.16 11.43
N VAL A 163 -8.66 2.66 11.44
CA VAL A 163 -7.48 3.19 12.14
C VAL A 163 -6.22 2.81 11.37
N GLU A 164 -5.19 3.67 11.38
CA GLU A 164 -3.97 3.45 10.62
C GLU A 164 -2.70 3.69 11.45
N LYS A 165 -1.58 3.15 11.00
CA LYS A 165 -0.25 3.45 11.54
C LYS A 165 0.04 4.95 11.38
N PRO A 166 0.63 5.64 12.37
CA PRO A 166 1.27 5.08 13.57
C PRO A 166 0.35 5.02 14.81
N ASP A 167 -0.99 5.08 14.68
CA ASP A 167 -1.88 4.99 15.83
C ASP A 167 -1.67 3.64 16.55
N PRO A 168 -1.35 3.64 17.87
CA PRO A 168 -1.18 2.40 18.62
C PRO A 168 -2.38 1.45 18.56
N ALA A 169 -3.57 1.97 18.31
CA ALA A 169 -4.78 1.15 18.26
C ALA A 169 -4.74 0.09 17.14
N ILE A 170 -4.10 0.37 16.00
CA ILE A 170 -3.99 -0.63 14.92
C ILE A 170 -3.05 -1.78 15.33
N PHE A 171 -1.96 -1.47 16.02
CA PHE A 171 -1.04 -2.48 16.54
C PHE A 171 -1.69 -3.32 17.65
N GLN A 172 -2.47 -2.68 18.53
CA GLN A 172 -3.21 -3.38 19.57
C GLN A 172 -4.21 -4.39 18.96
N ARG A 173 -4.97 -3.99 17.94
CA ARG A 173 -5.87 -4.91 17.20
C ARG A 173 -5.11 -6.07 16.56
N ALA A 174 -3.95 -5.78 15.95
CA ALA A 174 -3.11 -6.81 15.35
C ALA A 174 -2.63 -7.85 16.38
N ILE A 175 -2.23 -7.40 17.58
CA ILE A 175 -1.82 -8.26 18.69
C ILE A 175 -2.99 -9.14 19.17
N GLU A 176 -4.15 -8.55 19.40
CA GLU A 176 -5.35 -9.24 19.89
C GLU A 176 -5.81 -10.37 18.95
N ARG A 177 -5.73 -10.14 17.62
CA ARG A 177 -6.18 -11.11 16.62
C ARG A 177 -5.36 -12.39 16.58
N VAL A 178 -4.09 -12.32 16.92
CA VAL A 178 -3.19 -13.48 16.78
C VAL A 178 -3.01 -14.27 18.08
N GLY A 179 -3.45 -13.72 19.21
CA GLY A 179 -3.41 -14.41 20.51
C GLY A 179 -1.98 -14.74 20.98
N VAL A 180 -1.01 -13.88 20.61
CA VAL A 180 0.39 -14.00 20.99
C VAL A 180 0.78 -12.74 21.77
N ARG A 181 1.66 -12.88 22.79
CA ARG A 181 2.10 -11.72 23.57
C ARG A 181 2.89 -10.74 22.69
N ALA A 182 2.76 -9.44 22.95
CA ALA A 182 3.39 -8.39 22.14
C ALA A 182 4.92 -8.60 21.97
N GLU A 183 5.62 -9.01 23.02
CA GLU A 183 7.06 -9.26 23.00
C GLU A 183 7.50 -10.51 22.20
N GLU A 184 6.54 -11.33 21.76
CA GLU A 184 6.73 -12.49 20.89
C GLU A 184 6.35 -12.17 19.43
N ILE A 185 5.95 -10.92 19.15
CA ILE A 185 5.61 -10.43 17.80
C ILE A 185 6.74 -9.54 17.29
N LEU A 186 7.15 -9.76 16.06
CA LEU A 186 8.02 -8.86 15.32
C LEU A 186 7.18 -8.11 14.27
N TYR A 187 7.42 -6.82 14.13
CA TYR A 187 6.93 -6.04 13.00
C TYR A 187 8.09 -5.67 12.07
N VAL A 188 7.89 -5.81 10.76
CA VAL A 188 8.86 -5.49 9.70
C VAL A 188 8.21 -4.53 8.71
N GLY A 189 8.81 -3.35 8.54
CA GLY A 189 8.35 -2.31 7.64
C GLY A 189 9.49 -1.41 7.18
N ASP A 190 9.23 -0.57 6.18
CA ASP A 190 10.23 0.31 5.56
C ASP A 190 10.13 1.76 6.06
N HIS A 191 9.06 2.13 6.75
CA HIS A 191 8.79 3.51 7.13
C HIS A 191 9.01 3.77 8.62
N ARG A 192 10.17 4.37 8.96
CA ARG A 192 10.64 4.59 10.34
C ARG A 192 9.63 5.25 11.31
N HIS A 193 8.69 6.06 10.83
CA HIS A 193 7.73 6.78 11.70
C HIS A 193 6.35 6.12 11.74
N LEU A 194 6.03 5.24 10.77
CA LEU A 194 4.76 4.54 10.74
C LEU A 194 4.84 3.16 11.38
N ASP A 195 6.02 2.56 11.33
CA ASP A 195 6.24 1.14 11.64
C ASP A 195 6.88 0.90 13.01
N VAL A 196 6.81 1.92 13.91
CA VAL A 196 7.45 1.85 15.25
C VAL A 196 6.44 2.13 16.33
#